data_ff9e110c843eed63bbfd21c266f1cd76
#
_entry.id   ff9e110c843eed63bbfd21c266f1cd76
#
_cell.length_a   1.000
_cell.length_b   1.000
_cell.length_c   1.000
_cell.angle_alpha   90.00
_cell.angle_beta   90.00
_cell.angle_gamma   90.00
#
_symmetry.space_group_name_H-M   'P 1'
#
loop_
_entity.id
_entity.type
_entity.pdbx_description
1 polymer ?
#
loop_
_entity_poly.entity_id
_entity_poly.type
_entity_poly.pdbx_seq_one_letter_code
_entity_poly.pdbx_strand_id
1 'polypeptide(L)'
;MNVVAVVQARMASTRLPGKVLLKVIDRPMLSIQLERIRQARQIEKIVIATTDNSVDDQIEEFAYIENVAIYRGSENDVLHRFKRAAEQNGADIIVRLTADCPLIDPEIIDYIVSIFKQKSYGCNVVSNAVPRSYPAGLDVECFSRQALEIACAETTSLYDREHVTPYFYR
;
A
#
# COMPACT_ATOMS: atom_id res chain seq x y z
N MET A 1 3.80 -4.14 18.01
CA MET A 1 2.81 -3.84 16.94
C MET A 1 3.51 -4.04 15.62
N ASN A 2 3.03 -4.99 14.82
CA ASN A 2 3.60 -5.34 13.53
C ASN A 2 3.17 -4.33 12.46
N VAL A 3 4.13 -3.59 11.90
CA VAL A 3 3.90 -2.56 10.88
C VAL A 3 4.19 -3.15 9.49
N VAL A 4 3.16 -3.25 8.66
CA VAL A 4 3.27 -3.85 7.33
C VAL A 4 3.01 -2.80 6.25
N ALA A 5 3.97 -2.63 5.35
CA ALA A 5 3.77 -1.85 4.13
C ALA A 5 3.02 -2.71 3.11
N VAL A 6 1.84 -2.25 2.70
CA VAL A 6 1.04 -2.89 1.64
C VAL A 6 1.15 -2.03 0.39
N VAL A 7 1.84 -2.55 -0.62
CA VAL A 7 2.07 -1.89 -1.90
C VAL A 7 1.01 -2.35 -2.90
N GLN A 8 0.11 -1.45 -3.26
CA GLN A 8 -0.93 -1.72 -4.25
C GLN A 8 -0.34 -1.67 -5.66
N ALA A 9 -0.34 -2.79 -6.38
CA ALA A 9 0.19 -2.91 -7.73
C ALA A 9 -0.80 -3.63 -8.65
N ARG A 10 -0.90 -3.22 -9.92
CA ARG A 10 -1.59 -3.96 -11.00
C ARG A 10 -1.01 -3.62 -12.36
N MET A 11 -1.09 -4.56 -13.29
CA MET A 11 -0.66 -4.37 -14.68
C MET A 11 -1.65 -3.52 -15.49
N ALA A 12 -2.94 -3.62 -15.18
CA ALA A 12 -4.02 -2.93 -15.87
C ALA A 12 -4.09 -1.44 -15.52
N SER A 13 -3.11 -0.66 -16.00
CA SER A 13 -3.15 0.81 -15.93
C SER A 13 -3.70 1.38 -17.22
N THR A 14 -4.75 2.19 -17.17
CA THR A 14 -5.38 2.78 -18.36
C THR A 14 -4.47 3.72 -19.15
N ARG A 15 -3.63 4.49 -18.44
CA ARG A 15 -2.69 5.46 -19.05
C ARG A 15 -1.41 4.82 -19.55
N LEU A 16 -0.89 3.84 -18.85
CA LEU A 16 0.36 3.15 -19.20
C LEU A 16 0.30 1.71 -18.66
N PRO A 17 -0.20 0.74 -19.47
CA PRO A 17 -0.26 -0.65 -19.08
C PRO A 17 1.10 -1.21 -18.68
N GLY A 18 1.15 -2.00 -17.62
CA GLY A 18 2.38 -2.62 -17.12
C GLY A 18 3.39 -1.67 -16.49
N LYS A 19 3.04 -0.39 -16.27
CA LYS A 19 3.98 0.64 -15.79
C LYS A 19 4.80 0.21 -14.57
N VAL A 20 4.23 -0.56 -13.65
CA VAL A 20 4.88 -0.97 -12.41
C VAL A 20 6.11 -1.86 -12.64
N LEU A 21 6.13 -2.60 -13.74
CA LEU A 21 7.26 -3.46 -14.15
C LEU A 21 8.10 -2.86 -15.29
N LEU A 22 7.73 -1.67 -15.81
CA LEU A 22 8.59 -1.00 -16.78
C LEU A 22 9.94 -0.63 -16.16
N LYS A 23 10.98 -0.80 -16.96
CA LYS A 23 12.34 -0.49 -16.51
C LYS A 23 12.61 1.02 -16.50
N VAL A 24 13.14 1.47 -15.40
CA VAL A 24 13.80 2.77 -15.27
C VAL A 24 15.30 2.48 -15.33
N ILE A 25 15.95 2.87 -16.43
CA ILE A 25 17.30 2.47 -16.82
C ILE A 25 17.33 0.95 -17.05
N ASP A 26 17.67 0.14 -16.08
CA ASP A 26 17.84 -1.32 -16.18
C ASP A 26 16.97 -2.12 -15.17
N ARG A 27 16.26 -1.44 -14.26
CA ARG A 27 15.51 -2.04 -13.15
C ARG A 27 14.00 -1.75 -13.24
N PRO A 28 13.13 -2.71 -12.92
CA PRO A 28 11.70 -2.44 -12.80
C PRO A 28 11.41 -1.29 -11.82
N MET A 29 10.44 -0.45 -12.15
CA MET A 29 10.05 0.68 -11.31
C MET A 29 9.66 0.23 -9.89
N LEU A 30 8.92 -0.88 -9.79
CA LEU A 30 8.53 -1.46 -8.50
C LEU A 30 9.74 -1.96 -7.68
N SER A 31 10.81 -2.47 -8.33
CA SER A 31 12.06 -2.88 -7.67
C SER A 31 12.73 -1.71 -6.97
N ILE A 32 12.77 -0.55 -7.64
CA ILE A 32 13.32 0.69 -7.07
C ILE A 32 12.51 1.12 -5.85
N GLN A 33 11.19 1.05 -5.94
CA GLN A 33 10.31 1.38 -4.82
C GLN A 33 10.52 0.44 -3.63
N LEU A 34 10.56 -0.88 -3.86
CA LEU A 34 10.77 -1.87 -2.80
C LEU A 34 12.11 -1.67 -2.07
N GLU A 35 13.19 -1.37 -2.81
CA GLU A 35 14.49 -1.06 -2.22
C GLU A 35 14.40 0.13 -1.26
N ARG A 36 13.68 1.18 -1.64
CA ARG A 36 13.49 2.35 -0.77
C ARG A 36 12.64 2.03 0.45
N ILE A 37 11.55 1.28 0.29
CA ILE A 37 10.71 0.86 1.42
C ILE A 37 11.51 0.01 2.42
N ARG A 38 12.41 -0.86 1.94
CA ARG A 38 13.30 -1.68 2.79
C ARG A 38 14.26 -0.85 3.66
N GLN A 39 14.50 0.41 3.33
CA GLN A 39 15.32 1.32 4.15
C GLN A 39 14.52 1.98 5.28
N ALA A 40 13.20 1.93 5.26
CA ALA A 40 12.36 2.44 6.35
C ALA A 40 12.51 1.55 7.60
N ARG A 41 12.84 2.16 8.72
CA ARG A 41 13.14 1.46 10.00
C ARG A 41 11.90 0.99 10.74
N GLN A 42 10.75 1.60 10.43
CA GLN A 42 9.48 1.30 11.08
C GLN A 42 8.72 0.16 10.41
N ILE A 43 9.11 -0.25 9.20
CA ILE A 43 8.46 -1.31 8.42
C ILE A 43 9.09 -2.66 8.78
N GLU A 44 8.26 -3.59 9.26
CA GLU A 44 8.69 -4.95 9.60
C GLU A 44 8.52 -5.92 8.44
N LYS A 45 7.53 -5.67 7.56
CA LYS A 45 7.23 -6.51 6.41
C LYS A 45 6.67 -5.70 5.25
N ILE A 46 6.97 -6.14 4.03
CA ILE A 46 6.40 -5.59 2.80
C ILE A 46 5.53 -6.67 2.15
N VAL A 47 4.35 -6.27 1.67
CA VAL A 47 3.41 -7.12 0.96
C VAL A 47 2.96 -6.41 -0.31
N ILE A 48 3.04 -7.08 -1.45
CA ILE A 48 2.43 -6.58 -2.68
C ILE A 48 0.97 -7.06 -2.71
N ALA A 49 0.02 -6.14 -2.85
CA ALA A 49 -1.40 -6.45 -3.00
C ALA A 49 -1.82 -6.24 -4.46
N THR A 50 -1.98 -7.34 -5.21
CA THR A 50 -2.34 -7.33 -6.64
C THR A 50 -3.69 -8.00 -6.90
N THR A 51 -4.12 -8.05 -8.17
CA THR A 51 -5.39 -8.65 -8.53
C THR A 51 -5.26 -10.16 -8.79
N ASP A 52 -6.39 -10.85 -8.82
CA ASP A 52 -6.50 -12.25 -9.22
C ASP A 52 -6.61 -12.45 -10.74
N ASN A 53 -6.55 -11.36 -11.52
CA ASN A 53 -6.52 -11.41 -12.97
C ASN A 53 -5.19 -12.01 -13.47
N SER A 54 -5.24 -12.85 -14.51
CA SER A 54 -4.07 -13.52 -15.08
C SER A 54 -3.00 -12.55 -15.62
N VAL A 55 -3.39 -11.33 -16.02
CA VAL A 55 -2.42 -10.30 -16.45
C VAL A 55 -1.46 -9.91 -15.31
N ASP A 56 -1.87 -10.07 -14.06
CA ASP A 56 -1.06 -9.78 -12.87
C ASP A 56 -0.19 -10.96 -12.40
N ASP A 57 -0.19 -12.10 -13.11
CA ASP A 57 0.74 -13.23 -12.84
C ASP A 57 2.20 -12.77 -12.91
N GLN A 58 2.50 -11.80 -13.77
CA GLN A 58 3.82 -11.17 -13.87
C GLN A 58 4.25 -10.45 -12.58
N ILE A 59 3.29 -9.89 -11.83
CA ILE A 59 3.57 -9.27 -10.52
C ILE A 59 3.86 -10.36 -9.48
N GLU A 60 3.20 -11.50 -9.58
CA GLU A 60 3.46 -12.64 -8.69
C GLU A 60 4.87 -13.21 -8.92
N GLU A 61 5.26 -13.43 -10.19
CA GLU A 61 6.63 -13.83 -10.53
C GLU A 61 7.66 -12.82 -10.04
N PHE A 62 7.38 -11.53 -10.23
CA PHE A 62 8.23 -10.45 -9.75
C PHE A 62 8.36 -10.48 -8.21
N ALA A 63 7.26 -10.65 -7.48
CA ALA A 63 7.27 -10.72 -6.02
C ALA A 63 8.11 -11.91 -5.51
N TYR A 64 8.04 -13.05 -6.20
CA TYR A 64 8.85 -14.22 -5.91
C TYR A 64 10.36 -13.92 -6.10
N ILE A 65 10.73 -13.30 -7.24
CA ILE A 65 12.13 -12.92 -7.53
C ILE A 65 12.67 -11.92 -6.48
N GLU A 66 11.85 -10.95 -6.10
CA GLU A 66 12.19 -9.93 -5.09
C GLU A 66 12.12 -10.45 -3.65
N ASN A 67 11.68 -11.70 -3.43
CA ASN A 67 11.44 -12.29 -2.12
C ASN A 67 10.53 -11.42 -1.23
N VAL A 68 9.41 -10.97 -1.79
CA VAL A 68 8.39 -10.15 -1.12
C VAL A 68 7.09 -10.92 -1.04
N ALA A 69 6.42 -10.83 0.11
CA ALA A 69 5.10 -11.42 0.28
C ALA A 69 4.09 -10.83 -0.71
N ILE A 70 3.16 -11.66 -1.20
CA ILE A 70 2.11 -11.22 -2.12
C ILE A 70 0.74 -11.69 -1.63
N TYR A 71 -0.27 -10.86 -1.89
CA TYR A 71 -1.69 -11.22 -1.79
C TYR A 71 -2.40 -10.88 -3.10
N ARG A 72 -3.21 -11.81 -3.60
CA ARG A 72 -4.05 -11.61 -4.80
C ARG A 72 -5.52 -11.56 -4.40
N GLY A 73 -6.28 -10.66 -5.01
CA GLY A 73 -7.72 -10.54 -4.74
C GLY A 73 -8.43 -9.64 -5.74
N SER A 74 -9.71 -9.36 -5.49
CA SER A 74 -10.58 -8.61 -6.41
C SER A 74 -9.94 -7.33 -6.95
N GLU A 75 -10.06 -7.09 -8.25
CA GLU A 75 -9.65 -5.83 -8.87
C GLU A 75 -10.49 -4.66 -8.38
N ASN A 76 -11.80 -4.85 -8.23
CA ASN A 76 -12.76 -3.78 -7.94
C ASN A 76 -12.90 -3.50 -6.44
N ASP A 77 -12.58 -4.47 -5.56
CA ASP A 77 -12.65 -4.31 -4.11
C ASP A 77 -11.24 -4.23 -3.51
N VAL A 78 -10.59 -3.09 -3.74
CA VAL A 78 -9.24 -2.82 -3.24
C VAL A 78 -9.21 -2.78 -1.72
N LEU A 79 -10.24 -2.22 -1.09
CA LEU A 79 -10.35 -2.16 0.36
C LEU A 79 -10.33 -3.56 0.99
N HIS A 80 -11.13 -4.50 0.45
CA HIS A 80 -11.11 -5.90 0.90
C HIS A 80 -9.76 -6.57 0.62
N ARG A 81 -9.13 -6.27 -0.52
CA ARG A 81 -7.80 -6.77 -0.85
C ARG A 81 -6.75 -6.32 0.17
N PHE A 82 -6.78 -5.06 0.61
CA PHE A 82 -5.93 -4.55 1.69
C PHE A 82 -6.18 -5.26 3.01
N LYS A 83 -7.46 -5.45 3.38
CA LYS A 83 -7.84 -6.18 4.59
C LYS A 83 -7.26 -7.57 4.61
N ARG A 84 -7.43 -8.34 3.53
CA ARG A 84 -6.93 -9.72 3.45
C ARG A 84 -5.40 -9.80 3.44
N ALA A 85 -4.74 -8.87 2.73
CA ALA A 85 -3.28 -8.77 2.73
C ALA A 85 -2.75 -8.49 4.14
N ALA A 86 -3.38 -7.58 4.89
CA ALA A 86 -3.03 -7.26 6.26
C ALA A 86 -3.25 -8.44 7.22
N GLU A 87 -4.41 -9.11 7.14
CA GLU A 87 -4.74 -10.28 7.97
C GLU A 87 -3.73 -11.41 7.80
N GLN A 88 -3.44 -11.81 6.55
CA GLN A 88 -2.52 -12.91 6.25
C GLN A 88 -1.07 -12.63 6.68
N ASN A 89 -0.72 -11.36 6.82
CA ASN A 89 0.63 -10.94 7.22
C ASN A 89 0.70 -10.44 8.67
N GLY A 90 -0.36 -10.63 9.44
CA GLY A 90 -0.40 -10.29 10.86
C GLY A 90 -0.19 -8.81 11.16
N ALA A 91 -0.62 -7.91 10.25
CA ALA A 91 -0.44 -6.49 10.43
C ALA A 91 -1.30 -5.95 11.58
N ASP A 92 -0.72 -5.17 12.48
CA ASP A 92 -1.44 -4.34 13.43
C ASP A 92 -1.64 -2.92 12.87
N ILE A 93 -0.61 -2.44 12.16
CA ILE A 93 -0.57 -1.13 11.49
C ILE A 93 -0.26 -1.37 10.02
N ILE A 94 -1.05 -0.75 9.15
CA ILE A 94 -0.89 -0.82 7.70
C ILE A 94 -0.34 0.51 7.20
N VAL A 95 0.72 0.44 6.40
CA VAL A 95 1.21 1.57 5.59
C VAL A 95 0.82 1.31 4.15
N ARG A 96 -0.12 2.10 3.64
CA ARG A 96 -0.58 2.02 2.25
C ARG A 96 0.36 2.80 1.35
N LEU A 97 0.86 2.13 0.32
CA LEU A 97 1.68 2.71 -0.75
C LEU A 97 1.14 2.29 -2.10
N THR A 98 1.30 3.15 -3.10
CA THR A 98 0.92 2.85 -4.48
C THR A 98 2.16 2.60 -5.33
N ALA A 99 2.15 1.54 -6.15
CA ALA A 99 3.31 1.05 -6.90
C ALA A 99 3.82 2.00 -8.00
N ASP A 100 3.19 3.16 -8.18
CA ASP A 100 3.61 4.18 -9.13
C ASP A 100 4.43 5.33 -8.51
N CYS A 101 4.88 5.14 -7.28
CA CYS A 101 5.70 6.09 -6.52
C CYS A 101 7.12 5.54 -6.28
N PRO A 102 7.96 5.36 -7.33
CA PRO A 102 9.27 4.69 -7.21
C PRO A 102 10.26 5.44 -6.31
N LEU A 103 10.06 6.73 -6.13
CA LEU A 103 10.95 7.60 -5.35
C LEU A 103 10.43 7.86 -3.93
N ILE A 104 9.53 7.02 -3.44
CA ILE A 104 9.03 7.13 -2.05
C ILE A 104 10.19 7.26 -1.06
N ASP A 105 10.05 8.14 -0.08
CA ASP A 105 11.12 8.43 0.85
C ASP A 105 10.96 7.60 2.14
N PRO A 106 11.97 6.79 2.53
CA PRO A 106 11.91 5.99 3.75
C PRO A 106 11.80 6.82 5.03
N GLU A 107 12.37 8.02 5.07
CA GLU A 107 12.25 8.90 6.24
C GLU A 107 10.83 9.46 6.39
N ILE A 108 10.14 9.72 5.26
CA ILE A 108 8.73 10.11 5.30
C ILE A 108 7.86 8.95 5.77
N ILE A 109 8.13 7.73 5.33
CA ILE A 109 7.43 6.54 5.82
C ILE A 109 7.59 6.44 7.35
N ASP A 110 8.82 6.49 7.85
CA ASP A 110 9.13 6.40 9.27
C ASP A 110 8.47 7.53 10.08
N TYR A 111 8.47 8.74 9.53
CA TYR A 111 7.83 9.91 10.16
C TYR A 111 6.32 9.72 10.32
N ILE A 112 5.61 9.33 9.25
CA ILE A 112 4.16 9.10 9.28
C ILE A 112 3.80 7.97 10.26
N VAL A 113 4.55 6.87 10.26
CA VAL A 113 4.34 5.76 11.21
C VAL A 113 4.59 6.21 12.65
N SER A 114 5.61 7.02 12.89
CA SER A 114 5.91 7.53 14.23
C SER A 114 4.78 8.42 14.77
N ILE A 115 4.21 9.31 13.94
CA ILE A 115 3.06 10.12 14.30
C ILE A 115 1.85 9.22 14.64
N PHE A 116 1.59 8.21 13.80
CA PHE A 116 0.50 7.28 14.02
C PHE A 116 0.65 6.55 15.37
N LYS A 117 1.83 6.03 15.68
CA LYS A 117 2.12 5.34 16.95
C LYS A 117 1.95 6.27 18.17
N GLN A 118 2.29 7.54 18.04
CA GLN A 118 2.13 8.53 19.13
C GLN A 118 0.68 8.93 19.36
N LYS A 119 -0.16 8.96 18.30
CA LYS A 119 -1.56 9.40 18.36
C LYS A 119 -2.56 8.25 18.42
N SER A 120 -2.12 7.03 18.73
CA SER A 120 -2.90 5.78 18.63
C SER A 120 -4.22 5.74 19.44
N TYR A 121 -4.47 6.68 20.34
CA TYR A 121 -5.76 6.83 20.99
C TYR A 121 -6.61 7.89 20.26
N GLY A 122 -7.56 7.41 19.43
CA GLY A 122 -8.54 8.27 18.74
C GLY A 122 -8.16 8.74 17.34
N CYS A 123 -7.09 8.23 16.75
CA CYS A 123 -6.71 8.54 15.37
C CYS A 123 -6.81 7.28 14.51
N ASN A 124 -7.70 7.28 13.51
CA ASN A 124 -7.91 6.14 12.61
C ASN A 124 -6.94 6.12 11.43
N VAL A 125 -6.43 7.27 11.03
CA VAL A 125 -5.52 7.44 9.90
C VAL A 125 -4.55 8.60 10.12
N VAL A 126 -3.33 8.45 9.68
CA VAL A 126 -2.36 9.55 9.49
C VAL A 126 -1.92 9.52 8.03
N SER A 127 -1.96 10.66 7.37
CA SER A 127 -1.63 10.77 5.96
C SER A 127 -0.93 12.10 5.67
N ASN A 128 -0.04 12.09 4.68
CA ASN A 128 0.54 13.31 4.09
C ASN A 128 -0.09 13.66 2.73
N ALA A 129 -1.08 12.89 2.30
CA ALA A 129 -1.75 13.06 1.02
C ALA A 129 -2.99 13.97 1.08
N VAL A 130 -3.65 14.07 2.27
CA VAL A 130 -4.90 14.85 2.45
C VAL A 130 -4.88 15.61 3.79
N PRO A 131 -4.68 16.95 3.78
CA PRO A 131 -4.17 17.76 2.66
C PRO A 131 -2.73 17.38 2.32
N ARG A 132 -2.36 17.54 1.06
CA ARG A 132 -1.02 17.18 0.60
C ARG A 132 0.04 18.09 1.24
N SER A 133 1.04 17.50 1.90
CA SER A 133 2.12 18.20 2.59
C SER A 133 3.51 17.96 2.00
N TYR A 134 3.62 17.00 1.06
CA TYR A 134 4.85 16.69 0.31
C TYR A 134 4.58 16.61 -1.19
N PRO A 135 5.60 16.68 -2.05
CA PRO A 135 5.44 16.50 -3.49
C PRO A 135 4.71 15.17 -3.85
N ALA A 136 3.99 15.19 -4.98
CA ALA A 136 3.33 13.98 -5.48
C ALA A 136 4.36 12.85 -5.70
N GLY A 137 3.98 11.62 -5.33
CA GLY A 137 4.86 10.46 -5.35
C GLY A 137 5.57 10.16 -4.03
N LEU A 138 5.38 11.02 -3.01
CA LEU A 138 5.81 10.79 -1.63
C LEU A 138 4.63 10.52 -0.69
N ASP A 139 3.53 10.03 -1.25
CA ASP A 139 2.28 9.82 -0.52
C ASP A 139 2.35 8.57 0.36
N VAL A 140 2.07 8.76 1.64
CA VAL A 140 2.04 7.70 2.66
C VAL A 140 0.74 7.83 3.46
N GLU A 141 0.03 6.74 3.61
CA GLU A 141 -1.16 6.65 4.45
C GLU A 141 -0.99 5.52 5.45
N CYS A 142 -1.18 5.81 6.74
CA CYS A 142 -0.98 4.87 7.83
C CYS A 142 -2.26 4.74 8.65
N PHE A 143 -2.75 3.52 8.88
CA PHE A 143 -3.96 3.25 9.62
C PHE A 143 -3.89 1.90 10.35
N SER A 144 -4.76 1.71 11.36
CA SER A 144 -4.82 0.45 12.10
C SER A 144 -5.58 -0.62 11.32
N ARG A 145 -5.29 -1.89 11.64
CA ARG A 145 -6.09 -3.02 11.16
C ARG A 145 -7.56 -2.87 11.57
N GLN A 146 -7.82 -2.46 12.81
CA GLN A 146 -9.18 -2.25 13.31
C GLN A 146 -9.94 -1.21 12.47
N ALA A 147 -9.33 -0.08 12.15
CA ALA A 147 -9.94 0.94 11.28
C ALA A 147 -10.27 0.37 9.89
N LEU A 148 -9.36 -0.44 9.31
CA LEU A 148 -9.58 -1.10 8.03
C LEU A 148 -10.72 -2.12 8.08
N GLU A 149 -10.83 -2.89 9.16
CA GLU A 149 -11.93 -3.85 9.39
C GLU A 149 -13.28 -3.15 9.48
N ILE A 150 -13.36 -2.04 10.22
CA ILE A 150 -14.56 -1.20 10.34
C ILE A 150 -14.95 -0.63 8.96
N ALA A 151 -14.01 -0.04 8.24
CA ALA A 151 -14.26 0.49 6.90
C ALA A 151 -14.81 -0.59 5.95
N CYS A 152 -14.23 -1.80 5.98
CA CYS A 152 -14.72 -2.93 5.17
C CYS A 152 -16.14 -3.39 5.55
N ALA A 153 -16.50 -3.31 6.82
CA ALA A 153 -17.81 -3.74 7.31
C ALA A 153 -18.91 -2.70 7.04
N GLU A 154 -18.58 -1.42 7.13
CA GLU A 154 -19.57 -0.35 7.09
C GLU A 154 -19.78 0.26 5.71
N THR A 155 -18.71 0.33 4.86
CA THR A 155 -18.87 1.01 3.57
C THR A 155 -19.55 0.14 2.52
N THR A 156 -20.59 0.73 1.92
CA THR A 156 -21.24 0.23 0.70
C THR A 156 -20.82 1.03 -0.55
N SER A 157 -20.06 2.10 -0.38
CA SER A 157 -19.60 2.98 -1.45
C SER A 157 -18.55 2.28 -2.33
N LEU A 158 -18.82 2.18 -3.63
CA LEU A 158 -17.85 1.65 -4.61
C LEU A 158 -16.58 2.51 -4.64
N TYR A 159 -16.71 3.82 -4.46
CA TYR A 159 -15.58 4.74 -4.40
C TYR A 159 -14.63 4.42 -3.22
N ASP A 160 -15.18 4.16 -2.04
CA ASP A 160 -14.35 3.79 -0.88
C ASP A 160 -13.71 2.42 -1.08
N ARG A 161 -14.45 1.47 -1.67
CA ARG A 161 -13.92 0.13 -1.95
C ARG A 161 -12.77 0.16 -2.96
N GLU A 162 -12.81 1.08 -3.93
CA GLU A 162 -11.74 1.25 -4.90
C GLU A 162 -10.54 2.04 -4.33
N HIS A 163 -10.81 3.11 -3.56
CA HIS A 163 -9.75 4.05 -3.14
C HIS A 163 -9.23 3.84 -1.72
N VAL A 164 -9.83 2.94 -0.93
CA VAL A 164 -9.42 2.49 0.42
C VAL A 164 -9.61 3.54 1.50
N THR A 165 -8.95 4.68 1.39
CA THR A 165 -8.81 5.68 2.47
C THR A 165 -9.85 6.78 2.54
N PRO A 166 -10.69 7.07 1.51
CA PRO A 166 -11.71 8.12 1.60
C PRO A 166 -12.69 7.93 2.76
N TYR A 167 -12.97 6.67 3.15
CA TYR A 167 -13.80 6.36 4.32
C TYR A 167 -13.26 6.98 5.61
N PHE A 168 -11.95 7.05 5.81
CA PHE A 168 -11.31 7.54 7.02
C PHE A 168 -11.29 9.07 7.16
N TYR A 169 -11.59 9.79 6.08
CA TYR A 169 -11.55 11.26 6.04
C TYR A 169 -12.92 11.92 6.25
N ARG A 170 -13.96 11.13 6.57
CA ARG A 170 -15.33 11.60 6.81
C ARG A 170 -15.65 11.74 8.28
#